data_7f9af17853bb8a6f17bbdb8cd29d287d
#
_entry.id   7f9af17853bb8a6f17bbdb8cd29d287d
#
_cell.length_a   1.000
_cell.length_b   1.000
_cell.length_c   1.000
_cell.angle_alpha   90.00
_cell.angle_beta   90.00
_cell.angle_gamma   90.00
#
_symmetry.space_group_name_H-M   'P 1'
#
loop_
_entity.id
_entity.type
_entity.pdbx_description
1 polymer ?
#
loop_
_entity_poly.entity_id
_entity_poly.type
_entity_poly.pdbx_seq_one_letter_code
_entity_poly.pdbx_strand_id
1 'polypeptide(L)'
;MFEPIKRDLHLSDAQLGWLGSAYIIVLSLSALPLGVIGDLRSRRLVITWGVAVWSAATTAGGIARQFWQLFTCRALVGFGEAGYAPASQAIIAQYYKGRRRAFAIGIYSVGMALGGVLGIWFGGVIAERYGWRWAFIWMGVPGLVLALLASRLRELDRRPPPPIAETLREWWRHGMHGVTHYVMPLAICAGIGAALAGFLSLFEGIPSQFGTALFGIGTSVGIAWTVWRLVPLAVRRTTEAGAVAAGAFDDFQDAAILVLRTPTLIWIFLGGAMVTFAVNGLIAWAAAFMERIHGLSVARVGGQFGLWALTGGVAGALVGGRMADRLQQRWRGGRVLTSGAGFVLGAPVCAALLLVHDLRWFGPLILATYFLYTWYNGPLAAVILDVVPPAVQATVLGAFVLFSHLAGDALAPPLIGYLSDRTGDLRTAMLLLPAVGLLGGLVILIALRTVARDVRRVTSLDIHVSGQGEAES
;
A
#
# COMPACT_ATOMS: atom_id res chain seq x y z
N MET A 1 6.41 18.83 -1.65
CA MET A 1 5.99 19.62 -0.46
C MET A 1 6.84 19.39 0.81
N PHE A 2 7.75 18.41 0.82
CA PHE A 2 8.56 18.13 2.00
C PHE A 2 9.40 19.33 2.46
N GLU A 3 10.05 20.02 1.53
CA GLU A 3 10.94 21.15 1.87
C GLU A 3 10.25 22.34 2.55
N PRO A 4 9.10 22.86 2.03
CA PRO A 4 8.36 23.91 2.72
C PRO A 4 7.90 23.52 4.12
N ILE A 5 7.45 22.28 4.30
CA ILE A 5 7.03 21.73 5.60
C ILE A 5 8.23 21.62 6.55
N LYS A 6 9.37 21.10 6.03
CA LYS A 6 10.61 20.98 6.79
C LYS A 6 11.06 22.31 7.39
N ARG A 7 11.10 23.34 6.54
CA ARG A 7 11.57 24.67 6.96
C ARG A 7 10.64 25.33 7.97
N ASP A 8 9.34 25.16 7.79
CA ASP A 8 8.34 25.85 8.60
C ASP A 8 8.10 25.17 9.97
N LEU A 9 8.17 23.85 10.03
CA LEU A 9 8.02 23.07 11.27
C LEU A 9 9.35 22.60 11.87
N HIS A 10 10.49 23.01 11.30
CA HIS A 10 11.85 22.63 11.73
C HIS A 10 12.04 21.11 11.89
N LEU A 11 11.55 20.33 10.89
CA LEU A 11 11.59 18.86 10.95
C LEU A 11 12.91 18.30 10.41
N SER A 12 13.28 17.12 10.91
CA SER A 12 14.32 16.29 10.30
C SER A 12 13.79 15.57 9.06
N ASP A 13 14.69 15.03 8.21
CA ASP A 13 14.31 14.24 7.06
C ASP A 13 13.64 12.93 7.48
N ALA A 14 14.10 12.32 8.59
CA ALA A 14 13.44 11.15 9.17
C ALA A 14 11.99 11.45 9.56
N GLN A 15 11.72 12.61 10.18
CA GLN A 15 10.34 13.02 10.51
C GLN A 15 9.49 13.23 9.27
N LEU A 16 10.03 13.83 8.22
CA LEU A 16 9.33 13.96 6.92
C LEU A 16 8.99 12.59 6.33
N GLY A 17 9.92 11.65 6.38
CA GLY A 17 9.70 10.26 5.96
C GLY A 17 8.55 9.62 6.73
N TRP A 18 8.49 9.80 8.06
CA TRP A 18 7.41 9.30 8.88
C TRP A 18 6.04 9.91 8.56
N LEU A 19 5.96 11.16 8.11
CA LEU A 19 4.70 11.74 7.63
C LEU A 19 4.15 11.01 6.40
N GLY A 20 5.01 10.56 5.49
CA GLY A 20 4.63 9.72 4.36
C GLY A 20 4.18 8.32 4.80
N SER A 21 4.95 7.70 5.69
CA SER A 21 4.70 6.34 6.17
C SER A 21 3.46 6.22 7.04
N ALA A 22 3.12 7.24 7.85
CA ALA A 22 1.90 7.24 8.66
C ALA A 22 0.65 6.97 7.82
N TYR A 23 0.57 7.61 6.66
CA TYR A 23 -0.51 7.40 5.70
C TYR A 23 -0.54 5.94 5.22
N ILE A 24 0.58 5.40 4.73
CA ILE A 24 0.66 4.05 4.15
C ILE A 24 0.35 2.97 5.19
N ILE A 25 0.91 3.09 6.39
CA ILE A 25 0.71 2.14 7.49
C ILE A 25 -0.78 2.06 7.85
N VAL A 26 -1.40 3.20 8.11
CA VAL A 26 -2.79 3.24 8.56
C VAL A 26 -3.74 2.83 7.43
N LEU A 27 -3.48 3.24 6.18
CA LEU A 27 -4.21 2.78 5.00
C LEU A 27 -4.19 1.26 4.90
N SER A 28 -3.00 0.65 4.98
CA SER A 28 -2.82 -0.79 4.82
C SER A 28 -3.50 -1.58 5.94
N LEU A 29 -3.36 -1.16 7.18
CA LEU A 29 -3.98 -1.82 8.34
C LEU A 29 -5.50 -1.65 8.36
N SER A 30 -6.01 -0.54 7.86
CA SER A 30 -7.44 -0.23 7.88
C SER A 30 -8.20 -0.78 6.66
N ALA A 31 -7.50 -1.17 5.58
CA ALA A 31 -8.13 -1.61 4.34
C ALA A 31 -9.01 -2.85 4.53
N LEU A 32 -8.51 -3.85 5.28
CA LEU A 32 -9.26 -5.08 5.55
C LEU A 32 -10.49 -4.83 6.44
N PRO A 33 -10.38 -4.19 7.63
CA PRO A 33 -11.55 -3.91 8.46
C PRO A 33 -12.61 -3.06 7.76
N LEU A 34 -12.20 -2.02 7.03
CA LEU A 34 -13.14 -1.14 6.33
C LEU A 34 -13.78 -1.83 5.11
N GLY A 35 -13.06 -2.73 4.44
CA GLY A 35 -13.62 -3.58 3.40
C GLY A 35 -14.74 -4.47 3.95
N VAL A 36 -14.49 -5.16 5.06
CA VAL A 36 -15.50 -5.98 5.76
C VAL A 36 -16.71 -5.13 6.20
N ILE A 37 -16.48 -3.96 6.79
CA ILE A 37 -17.57 -3.06 7.19
C ILE A 37 -18.39 -2.62 5.97
N GLY A 38 -17.76 -2.36 4.83
CA GLY A 38 -18.43 -2.00 3.59
C GLY A 38 -19.35 -3.11 3.06
N ASP A 39 -18.91 -4.35 3.15
CA ASP A 39 -19.71 -5.50 2.73
C ASP A 39 -20.85 -5.81 3.71
N LEU A 40 -20.63 -5.64 5.01
CA LEU A 40 -21.62 -5.91 6.06
C LEU A 40 -22.71 -4.83 6.20
N ARG A 41 -22.38 -3.56 5.96
CA ARG A 41 -23.32 -2.46 6.21
C ARG A 41 -23.72 -1.72 4.94
N SER A 42 -22.83 -0.93 4.39
CA SER A 42 -23.11 -0.13 3.20
C SER A 42 -21.81 0.40 2.62
N ARG A 43 -21.55 0.05 1.37
CA ARG A 43 -20.42 0.56 0.62
C ARG A 43 -20.49 2.08 0.43
N ARG A 44 -21.70 2.60 0.26
CA ARG A 44 -21.95 4.05 0.21
C ARG A 44 -21.49 4.75 1.49
N LEU A 45 -21.82 4.20 2.67
CA LEU A 45 -21.42 4.80 3.94
C LEU A 45 -19.90 4.78 4.10
N VAL A 46 -19.22 3.68 3.75
CA VAL A 46 -17.74 3.60 3.78
C VAL A 46 -17.12 4.65 2.87
N ILE A 47 -17.65 4.82 1.64
CA ILE A 47 -17.17 5.86 0.72
C ILE A 47 -17.42 7.24 1.31
N THR A 48 -18.65 7.53 1.75
CA THR A 48 -19.04 8.86 2.25
C THR A 48 -18.20 9.27 3.45
N TRP A 49 -18.15 8.42 4.49
CA TRP A 49 -17.37 8.68 5.70
C TRP A 49 -15.87 8.67 5.44
N GLY A 50 -15.39 7.76 4.59
CA GLY A 50 -14.01 7.72 4.16
C GLY A 50 -13.59 9.05 3.53
N VAL A 51 -14.33 9.53 2.50
CA VAL A 51 -14.05 10.81 1.82
C VAL A 51 -14.16 11.98 2.81
N ALA A 52 -15.16 12.00 3.72
CA ALA A 52 -15.29 13.04 4.70
C ALA A 52 -14.11 13.09 5.68
N VAL A 53 -13.68 11.93 6.20
CA VAL A 53 -12.58 11.83 7.16
C VAL A 53 -11.26 12.26 6.52
N TRP A 54 -10.91 11.72 5.34
CA TRP A 54 -9.64 12.11 4.73
C TRP A 54 -9.61 13.57 4.29
N SER A 55 -10.73 14.10 3.82
CA SER A 55 -10.82 15.50 3.39
C SER A 55 -10.74 16.46 4.58
N ALA A 56 -11.43 16.15 5.68
CA ALA A 56 -11.31 16.90 6.93
C ALA A 56 -9.89 16.84 7.50
N ALA A 57 -9.29 15.65 7.53
CA ALA A 57 -7.91 15.45 7.97
C ALA A 57 -6.91 16.19 7.08
N THR A 58 -7.11 16.19 5.75
CA THR A 58 -6.29 16.95 4.82
C THR A 58 -6.39 18.44 5.12
N THR A 59 -7.61 18.97 5.25
CA THR A 59 -7.85 20.39 5.61
C THR A 59 -7.21 20.74 6.96
N ALA A 60 -7.38 19.89 7.98
CA ALA A 60 -6.77 20.06 9.29
C ALA A 60 -5.24 20.04 9.25
N GLY A 61 -4.65 19.26 8.33
CA GLY A 61 -3.21 19.28 8.08
C GLY A 61 -2.68 20.65 7.69
N GLY A 62 -3.49 21.47 7.01
CA GLY A 62 -3.12 22.85 6.65
C GLY A 62 -3.01 23.83 7.83
N ILE A 63 -3.61 23.52 8.97
CA ILE A 63 -3.50 24.33 10.19
C ILE A 63 -2.55 23.74 11.25
N ALA A 64 -1.89 22.61 10.91
CA ALA A 64 -0.94 21.96 11.82
C ALA A 64 0.27 22.86 12.10
N ARG A 65 0.67 22.93 13.38
CA ARG A 65 1.80 23.71 13.87
C ARG A 65 2.95 22.86 14.40
N GLN A 66 2.72 21.55 14.57
CA GLN A 66 3.66 20.62 15.13
C GLN A 66 3.65 19.31 14.35
N PHE A 67 4.77 18.58 14.40
CA PHE A 67 4.93 17.28 13.77
C PHE A 67 3.76 16.33 14.06
N TRP A 68 3.40 16.13 15.34
CA TRP A 68 2.39 15.17 15.75
C TRP A 68 0.99 15.49 15.24
N GLN A 69 0.66 16.78 15.10
CA GLN A 69 -0.61 17.19 14.50
C GLN A 69 -0.68 16.79 13.03
N LEU A 70 0.38 17.09 12.27
CA LEU A 70 0.45 16.72 10.86
C LEU A 70 0.53 15.20 10.67
N PHE A 71 1.30 14.50 11.53
CA PHE A 71 1.39 13.04 11.55
C PHE A 71 0.01 12.39 11.76
N THR A 72 -0.75 12.86 12.74
CA THR A 72 -2.11 12.37 13.01
C THR A 72 -3.05 12.65 11.83
N CYS A 73 -2.98 13.84 11.24
CA CYS A 73 -3.74 14.16 10.04
C CYS A 73 -3.40 13.21 8.88
N ARG A 74 -2.12 12.89 8.64
CA ARG A 74 -1.68 11.95 7.61
C ARG A 74 -2.18 10.53 7.89
N ALA A 75 -2.16 10.09 9.15
CA ALA A 75 -2.71 8.81 9.58
C ALA A 75 -4.23 8.73 9.33
N LEU A 76 -4.98 9.78 9.68
CA LEU A 76 -6.42 9.87 9.43
C LEU A 76 -6.77 9.92 7.93
N VAL A 77 -5.93 10.54 7.10
CA VAL A 77 -6.07 10.46 5.64
C VAL A 77 -5.98 9.01 5.19
N GLY A 78 -4.96 8.26 5.65
CA GLY A 78 -4.82 6.83 5.34
C GLY A 78 -6.02 6.00 5.79
N PHE A 79 -6.54 6.25 7.00
CA PHE A 79 -7.75 5.59 7.50
C PHE A 79 -8.96 5.85 6.61
N GLY A 80 -9.23 7.12 6.25
CA GLY A 80 -10.37 7.48 5.42
C GLY A 80 -10.30 6.87 4.02
N GLU A 81 -9.10 6.77 3.43
CA GLU A 81 -8.91 6.28 2.08
C GLU A 81 -8.96 4.74 1.98
N ALA A 82 -8.67 4.02 3.06
CA ALA A 82 -8.47 2.58 3.04
C ALA A 82 -9.68 1.78 2.51
N GLY A 83 -10.91 2.19 2.82
CA GLY A 83 -12.12 1.50 2.35
C GLY A 83 -12.66 1.99 1.01
N TYR A 84 -12.16 3.12 0.50
CA TYR A 84 -12.75 3.81 -0.65
C TYR A 84 -12.62 3.00 -1.97
N ALA A 85 -11.43 2.53 -2.30
CA ALA A 85 -11.18 1.86 -3.58
C ALA A 85 -11.97 0.55 -3.73
N PRO A 86 -11.95 -0.39 -2.77
CA PRO A 86 -12.74 -1.62 -2.87
C PRO A 86 -14.24 -1.36 -2.87
N ALA A 87 -14.74 -0.45 -2.02
CA ALA A 87 -16.16 -0.11 -1.98
C ALA A 87 -16.65 0.55 -3.28
N SER A 88 -15.85 1.43 -3.88
CA SER A 88 -16.16 2.08 -5.16
C SER A 88 -16.22 1.09 -6.30
N GLN A 89 -15.22 0.20 -6.42
CA GLN A 89 -15.20 -0.84 -7.45
C GLN A 89 -16.36 -1.82 -7.30
N ALA A 90 -16.74 -2.15 -6.06
CA ALA A 90 -17.88 -3.01 -5.78
C ALA A 90 -19.22 -2.35 -6.16
N ILE A 91 -19.41 -1.04 -5.93
CA ILE A 91 -20.59 -0.31 -6.43
C ILE A 91 -20.59 -0.29 -7.95
N ILE A 92 -19.48 0.03 -8.61
CA ILE A 92 -19.39 -0.01 -10.08
C ILE A 92 -19.79 -1.39 -10.62
N ALA A 93 -19.37 -2.46 -9.93
CA ALA A 93 -19.69 -3.83 -10.32
C ALA A 93 -21.18 -4.17 -10.22
N GLN A 94 -21.95 -3.48 -9.35
CA GLN A 94 -23.41 -3.63 -9.27
C GLN A 94 -24.14 -2.99 -10.46
N TYR A 95 -23.65 -1.83 -10.92
CA TYR A 95 -24.28 -1.10 -12.05
C TYR A 95 -23.90 -1.65 -13.43
N TYR A 96 -22.71 -2.23 -13.58
CA TYR A 96 -22.19 -2.67 -14.86
C TYR A 96 -21.87 -4.17 -14.87
N LYS A 97 -22.30 -4.91 -15.91
CA LYS A 97 -22.06 -6.34 -16.08
C LYS A 97 -21.18 -6.62 -17.31
N GLY A 98 -20.50 -7.76 -17.31
CA GLY A 98 -19.72 -8.24 -18.46
C GLY A 98 -18.63 -7.25 -18.91
N ARG A 99 -18.50 -7.03 -20.21
CA ARG A 99 -17.45 -6.17 -20.80
C ARG A 99 -17.54 -4.70 -20.36
N ARG A 100 -18.76 -4.20 -20.09
CA ARG A 100 -18.98 -2.83 -19.61
C ARG A 100 -18.43 -2.61 -18.20
N ARG A 101 -18.42 -3.63 -17.34
CA ARG A 101 -17.84 -3.57 -15.99
C ARG A 101 -16.32 -3.29 -16.04
N ALA A 102 -15.60 -4.05 -16.87
CA ALA A 102 -14.15 -3.86 -17.02
C ALA A 102 -13.81 -2.45 -17.53
N PHE A 103 -14.59 -1.95 -18.50
CA PHE A 103 -14.43 -0.59 -19.02
C PHE A 103 -14.69 0.49 -17.96
N ALA A 104 -15.76 0.37 -17.17
CA ALA A 104 -16.08 1.33 -16.09
C ALA A 104 -15.02 1.34 -14.99
N ILE A 105 -14.51 0.17 -14.58
CA ILE A 105 -13.39 0.06 -13.64
C ILE A 105 -12.11 0.68 -14.24
N GLY A 106 -11.89 0.50 -15.55
CA GLY A 106 -10.78 1.14 -16.26
C GLY A 106 -10.85 2.67 -16.20
N ILE A 107 -12.01 3.27 -16.46
CA ILE A 107 -12.23 4.72 -16.34
C ILE A 107 -11.94 5.19 -14.90
N TYR A 108 -12.44 4.46 -13.89
CA TYR A 108 -12.16 4.74 -12.49
C TYR A 108 -10.65 4.75 -12.18
N SER A 109 -9.92 3.75 -12.68
CA SER A 109 -8.47 3.64 -12.47
C SER A 109 -7.70 4.78 -13.16
N VAL A 110 -8.12 5.18 -14.36
CA VAL A 110 -7.56 6.35 -15.07
C VAL A 110 -7.83 7.63 -14.27
N GLY A 111 -9.04 7.78 -13.71
CA GLY A 111 -9.39 8.91 -12.83
C GLY A 111 -8.48 8.99 -11.59
N MET A 112 -8.17 7.86 -10.96
CA MET A 112 -7.25 7.81 -9.83
C MET A 112 -5.83 8.25 -10.23
N ALA A 113 -5.29 7.73 -11.33
CA ALA A 113 -3.96 8.08 -11.82
C ALA A 113 -3.85 9.57 -12.18
N LEU A 114 -4.83 10.10 -12.90
CA LEU A 114 -4.92 11.52 -13.25
C LEU A 114 -5.04 12.40 -12.01
N GLY A 115 -5.88 11.99 -11.04
CA GLY A 115 -6.03 12.68 -9.76
C GLY A 115 -4.71 12.79 -9.00
N GLY A 116 -3.90 11.74 -8.97
CA GLY A 116 -2.57 11.75 -8.37
C GLY A 116 -1.62 12.75 -9.03
N VAL A 117 -1.52 12.74 -10.36
CA VAL A 117 -0.65 13.66 -11.11
C VAL A 117 -1.12 15.10 -10.97
N LEU A 118 -2.42 15.37 -11.15
CA LEU A 118 -3.00 16.69 -11.00
C LEU A 118 -2.87 17.23 -9.57
N GLY A 119 -3.06 16.35 -8.57
CA GLY A 119 -2.90 16.70 -7.16
C GLY A 119 -1.48 17.15 -6.82
N ILE A 120 -0.47 16.47 -7.34
CA ILE A 120 0.94 16.86 -7.15
C ILE A 120 1.21 18.21 -7.85
N TRP A 121 0.73 18.38 -9.06
CA TRP A 121 0.96 19.61 -9.83
C TRP A 121 0.23 20.81 -9.23
N PHE A 122 -1.08 20.73 -9.01
CA PHE A 122 -1.87 21.81 -8.40
C PHE A 122 -1.41 22.11 -6.99
N GLY A 123 -1.15 21.05 -6.18
CA GLY A 123 -0.62 21.20 -4.84
C GLY A 123 0.73 21.92 -4.83
N GLY A 124 1.60 21.65 -5.80
CA GLY A 124 2.87 22.34 -5.99
C GLY A 124 2.69 23.83 -6.33
N VAL A 125 1.82 24.14 -7.30
CA VAL A 125 1.53 25.52 -7.72
C VAL A 125 0.94 26.35 -6.57
N ILE A 126 0.00 25.78 -5.81
CA ILE A 126 -0.59 26.46 -4.65
C ILE A 126 0.45 26.65 -3.55
N ALA A 127 1.27 25.64 -3.28
CA ALA A 127 2.31 25.72 -2.27
C ALA A 127 3.37 26.79 -2.57
N GLU A 128 3.73 26.97 -3.84
CA GLU A 128 4.67 28.02 -4.26
C GLU A 128 4.09 29.42 -4.13
N ARG A 129 2.79 29.62 -4.46
CA ARG A 129 2.16 30.94 -4.46
C ARG A 129 1.62 31.39 -3.10
N TYR A 130 1.05 30.44 -2.34
CA TYR A 130 0.28 30.73 -1.13
C TYR A 130 0.82 29.99 0.11
N GLY A 131 1.85 29.13 -0.06
CA GLY A 131 2.41 28.31 0.98
C GLY A 131 1.74 26.93 1.08
N TRP A 132 2.48 25.98 1.68
CA TRP A 132 2.06 24.56 1.78
C TRP A 132 0.76 24.35 2.55
N ARG A 133 0.46 25.22 3.53
CA ARG A 133 -0.78 25.15 4.32
C ARG A 133 -2.02 25.33 3.46
N TRP A 134 -1.98 26.29 2.56
CA TRP A 134 -3.07 26.52 1.62
C TRP A 134 -3.25 25.37 0.63
N ALA A 135 -2.17 24.69 0.24
CA ALA A 135 -2.29 23.51 -0.61
C ALA A 135 -3.11 22.40 0.08
N PHE A 136 -2.90 22.16 1.37
CA PHE A 136 -3.72 21.19 2.14
C PHE A 136 -5.19 21.64 2.25
N ILE A 137 -5.45 22.89 2.54
CA ILE A 137 -6.81 23.43 2.66
C ILE A 137 -7.55 23.35 1.32
N TRP A 138 -6.93 23.81 0.23
CA TRP A 138 -7.53 23.81 -1.11
C TRP A 138 -7.76 22.41 -1.68
N MET A 139 -6.97 21.43 -1.26
CA MET A 139 -7.20 20.02 -1.64
C MET A 139 -8.26 19.35 -0.76
N GLY A 140 -8.33 19.70 0.52
CA GLY A 140 -9.27 19.07 1.44
C GLY A 140 -10.71 19.57 1.30
N VAL A 141 -10.93 20.89 1.19
CA VAL A 141 -12.29 21.47 1.15
C VAL A 141 -13.16 20.93 0.00
N PRO A 142 -12.69 20.83 -1.27
CA PRO A 142 -13.50 20.22 -2.33
C PRO A 142 -13.86 18.77 -2.06
N GLY A 143 -12.99 18.03 -1.35
CA GLY A 143 -13.27 16.66 -0.95
C GLY A 143 -14.46 16.55 0.02
N LEU A 144 -14.69 17.54 0.90
CA LEU A 144 -15.88 17.57 1.75
C LEU A 144 -17.17 17.73 0.93
N VAL A 145 -17.13 18.52 -0.14
CA VAL A 145 -18.26 18.62 -1.09
C VAL A 145 -18.48 17.29 -1.80
N LEU A 146 -17.40 16.59 -2.20
CA LEU A 146 -17.50 15.25 -2.79
C LEU A 146 -18.05 14.22 -1.80
N ALA A 147 -17.75 14.32 -0.50
CA ALA A 147 -18.35 13.47 0.53
C ALA A 147 -19.88 13.67 0.59
N LEU A 148 -20.33 14.91 0.52
CA LEU A 148 -21.77 15.23 0.47
C LEU A 148 -22.43 14.67 -0.80
N LEU A 149 -21.77 14.74 -1.95
CA LEU A 149 -22.25 14.13 -3.19
C LEU A 149 -22.26 12.59 -3.09
N ALA A 150 -21.21 12.00 -2.51
CA ALA A 150 -21.12 10.55 -2.29
C ALA A 150 -22.25 10.03 -1.38
N SER A 151 -22.74 10.84 -0.42
CA SER A 151 -23.88 10.47 0.42
C SER A 151 -25.18 10.25 -0.36
N ARG A 152 -25.26 10.75 -1.61
CA ARG A 152 -26.42 10.59 -2.51
C ARG A 152 -26.28 9.40 -3.47
N LEU A 153 -25.16 8.66 -3.43
CA LEU A 153 -25.00 7.44 -4.24
C LEU A 153 -26.13 6.45 -3.88
N ARG A 154 -26.67 5.79 -4.89
CA ARG A 154 -27.66 4.72 -4.70
C ARG A 154 -26.92 3.39 -4.71
N GLU A 155 -27.19 2.55 -3.74
CA GLU A 155 -26.72 1.18 -3.64
C GLU A 155 -27.86 0.25 -4.04
N LEU A 156 -27.65 -0.57 -5.07
CA LEU A 156 -28.72 -1.42 -5.65
C LEU A 156 -29.05 -2.61 -4.76
N ASP A 157 -28.04 -3.13 -4.05
CA ASP A 157 -28.14 -4.35 -3.23
C ASP A 157 -27.96 -3.95 -1.74
N ARG A 158 -29.07 -3.50 -1.13
CA ARG A 158 -29.04 -3.01 0.25
C ARG A 158 -29.59 -4.08 1.19
N ARG A 159 -28.70 -4.78 1.88
CA ARG A 159 -29.09 -5.57 3.03
C ARG A 159 -29.33 -4.65 4.23
N PRO A 160 -30.43 -4.80 5.00
CA PRO A 160 -30.64 -4.00 6.20
C PRO A 160 -29.51 -4.30 7.20
N PRO A 161 -28.83 -3.27 7.75
CA PRO A 161 -27.79 -3.48 8.74
C PRO A 161 -28.39 -4.06 10.02
N PRO A 162 -27.70 -4.99 10.71
CA PRO A 162 -28.11 -5.43 12.04
C PRO A 162 -28.14 -4.23 12.99
N PRO A 163 -29.10 -4.17 13.95
CA PRO A 163 -29.22 -3.06 14.86
C PRO A 163 -27.97 -2.93 15.74
N ILE A 164 -27.35 -1.76 15.74
CA ILE A 164 -26.08 -1.48 16.46
C ILE A 164 -26.21 -1.80 17.95
N ALA A 165 -27.36 -1.54 18.54
CA ALA A 165 -27.62 -1.77 19.96
C ALA A 165 -27.55 -3.27 20.33
N GLU A 166 -28.02 -4.18 19.47
CA GLU A 166 -27.93 -5.62 19.69
C GLU A 166 -26.48 -6.10 19.54
N THR A 167 -25.79 -5.64 18.51
CA THR A 167 -24.38 -5.97 18.28
C THR A 167 -23.49 -5.52 19.45
N LEU A 168 -23.72 -4.30 19.98
CA LEU A 168 -22.97 -3.78 21.13
C LEU A 168 -23.35 -4.50 22.44
N ARG A 169 -24.62 -4.86 22.64
CA ARG A 169 -25.07 -5.54 23.85
C ARG A 169 -24.55 -6.97 23.92
N GLU A 170 -24.49 -7.67 22.78
CA GLU A 170 -23.88 -8.98 22.67
C GLU A 170 -22.37 -8.93 22.84
N TRP A 171 -21.71 -7.96 22.22
CA TRP A 171 -20.29 -7.68 22.39
C TRP A 171 -19.93 -7.46 23.88
N TRP A 172 -20.72 -6.66 24.62
CA TRP A 172 -20.50 -6.41 26.05
C TRP A 172 -20.71 -7.67 26.91
N ARG A 173 -21.75 -8.48 26.62
CA ARG A 173 -22.04 -9.72 27.38
C ARG A 173 -20.98 -10.80 27.22
N HIS A 174 -20.37 -10.91 26.06
CA HIS A 174 -19.39 -11.96 25.75
C HIS A 174 -17.93 -11.52 25.89
N GLY A 175 -17.65 -10.21 25.90
CA GLY A 175 -16.30 -9.64 26.03
C GLY A 175 -15.65 -9.84 27.39
N MET A 176 -16.45 -10.06 28.45
CA MET A 176 -15.93 -10.19 29.82
C MET A 176 -15.22 -11.54 30.11
N HIS A 177 -15.48 -12.61 29.37
CA HIS A 177 -14.88 -13.94 29.61
C HIS A 177 -13.60 -14.22 28.84
N GLY A 178 -13.12 -13.28 28.03
CA GLY A 178 -11.97 -13.43 27.18
C GLY A 178 -10.95 -12.30 27.19
N VAL A 179 -11.02 -11.38 28.17
CA VAL A 179 -10.16 -10.17 28.20
C VAL A 179 -8.68 -10.51 28.07
N THR A 180 -8.22 -11.57 28.76
CA THR A 180 -6.82 -12.03 28.68
C THR A 180 -6.47 -12.52 27.28
N HIS A 181 -7.38 -13.22 26.61
CA HIS A 181 -7.17 -13.77 25.26
C HIS A 181 -7.11 -12.68 24.19
N TYR A 182 -7.79 -11.55 24.43
CA TYR A 182 -7.84 -10.41 23.49
C TYR A 182 -6.76 -9.36 23.76
N VAL A 183 -6.38 -9.17 25.02
CA VAL A 183 -5.31 -8.23 25.41
C VAL A 183 -3.93 -8.84 25.11
N MET A 184 -3.81 -10.17 25.07
CA MET A 184 -2.55 -10.86 24.82
C MET A 184 -1.87 -10.48 23.49
N PRO A 185 -2.56 -10.36 22.32
CA PRO A 185 -1.93 -9.91 21.09
C PRO A 185 -1.41 -8.48 21.18
N LEU A 186 -2.16 -7.58 21.84
CA LEU A 186 -1.72 -6.22 22.09
C LEU A 186 -0.46 -6.21 22.97
N ALA A 187 -0.46 -6.98 24.06
CA ALA A 187 0.66 -7.09 24.96
C ALA A 187 1.90 -7.69 24.28
N ILE A 188 1.72 -8.72 23.44
CA ILE A 188 2.81 -9.33 22.67
C ILE A 188 3.39 -8.34 21.66
N CYS A 189 2.55 -7.70 20.84
CA CYS A 189 3.02 -6.78 19.80
C CYS A 189 3.63 -5.50 20.39
N ALA A 190 3.05 -4.97 21.46
CA ALA A 190 3.63 -3.85 22.19
C ALA A 190 4.95 -4.25 22.90
N GLY A 191 5.01 -5.48 23.47
CA GLY A 191 6.21 -6.04 24.07
C GLY A 191 7.35 -6.24 23.05
N ILE A 192 7.04 -6.77 21.86
CA ILE A 192 8.01 -6.88 20.76
C ILE A 192 8.47 -5.49 20.32
N GLY A 193 7.56 -4.54 20.16
CA GLY A 193 7.90 -3.17 19.80
C GLY A 193 8.79 -2.50 20.86
N ALA A 194 8.52 -2.72 22.16
CA ALA A 194 9.33 -2.24 23.26
C ALA A 194 10.71 -2.92 23.32
N ALA A 195 10.77 -4.23 23.09
CA ALA A 195 12.01 -4.99 23.04
C ALA A 195 12.92 -4.53 21.88
N LEU A 196 12.35 -4.31 20.70
CA LEU A 196 13.06 -3.74 19.55
C LEU A 196 13.52 -2.31 19.82
N ALA A 197 12.69 -1.49 20.44
CA ALA A 197 13.05 -0.14 20.86
C ALA A 197 14.19 -0.16 21.86
N GLY A 198 14.13 -1.04 22.88
CA GLY A 198 15.19 -1.24 23.88
C GLY A 198 16.48 -1.77 23.24
N PHE A 199 16.38 -2.73 22.31
CA PHE A 199 17.54 -3.24 21.57
C PHE A 199 18.21 -2.14 20.74
N LEU A 200 17.44 -1.31 20.04
CA LEU A 200 17.98 -0.19 19.25
C LEU A 200 18.63 0.89 20.14
N SER A 201 18.14 1.07 21.36
CA SER A 201 18.72 2.04 22.29
C SER A 201 20.12 1.64 22.80
N LEU A 202 20.52 0.37 22.62
CA LEU A 202 21.89 -0.10 22.94
C LEU A 202 22.92 0.36 21.89
N PHE A 203 22.50 0.83 20.73
CA PHE A 203 23.41 1.31 19.69
C PHE A 203 23.55 2.83 19.79
N GLU A 204 24.75 3.28 20.13
CA GLU A 204 25.06 4.71 20.14
C GLU A 204 24.81 5.32 18.74
N GLY A 205 23.97 6.38 18.72
CA GLY A 205 23.69 7.13 17.51
C GLY A 205 22.38 6.80 16.81
N ILE A 206 21.56 5.86 17.30
CA ILE A 206 20.17 5.70 16.83
C ILE A 206 19.28 6.67 17.63
N PRO A 207 18.55 7.59 16.96
CA PRO A 207 17.65 8.52 17.66
C PRO A 207 16.58 7.76 18.45
N SER A 208 16.29 8.21 19.66
CA SER A 208 15.23 7.64 20.52
C SER A 208 13.85 7.61 19.84
N GLN A 209 13.65 8.47 18.82
CA GLN A 209 12.46 8.51 17.99
C GLN A 209 12.22 7.20 17.20
N PHE A 210 13.28 6.46 16.84
CA PHE A 210 13.13 5.14 16.20
C PHE A 210 12.58 4.10 17.17
N GLY A 211 13.02 4.12 18.42
CA GLY A 211 12.50 3.26 19.47
C GLY A 211 11.01 3.55 19.75
N THR A 212 10.64 4.83 19.90
CA THR A 212 9.25 5.25 20.06
C THR A 212 8.37 4.92 18.85
N ALA A 213 8.91 5.02 17.64
CA ALA A 213 8.18 4.65 16.43
C ALA A 213 7.95 3.14 16.35
N LEU A 214 8.94 2.30 16.65
CA LEU A 214 8.79 0.84 16.69
C LEU A 214 7.82 0.38 17.78
N PHE A 215 7.86 1.02 18.95
CA PHE A 215 6.87 0.79 20.00
C PHE A 215 5.47 1.20 19.52
N GLY A 216 5.34 2.36 18.87
CA GLY A 216 4.08 2.84 18.29
C GLY A 216 3.56 1.90 17.21
N ILE A 217 4.40 1.40 16.32
CA ILE A 217 4.04 0.41 15.30
C ILE A 217 3.59 -0.90 15.96
N GLY A 218 4.37 -1.44 16.90
CA GLY A 218 4.01 -2.65 17.63
C GLY A 218 2.67 -2.53 18.34
N THR A 219 2.45 -1.41 19.01
CA THR A 219 1.18 -1.11 19.69
C THR A 219 0.02 -1.00 18.69
N SER A 220 0.22 -0.30 17.57
CA SER A 220 -0.80 -0.16 16.52
C SER A 220 -1.15 -1.49 15.86
N VAL A 221 -0.16 -2.32 15.58
CA VAL A 221 -0.37 -3.69 15.07
C VAL A 221 -1.11 -4.54 16.11
N GLY A 222 -0.75 -4.42 17.38
CA GLY A 222 -1.42 -5.12 18.48
C GLY A 222 -2.88 -4.68 18.65
N ILE A 223 -3.16 -3.38 18.55
CA ILE A 223 -4.52 -2.83 18.55
C ILE A 223 -5.30 -3.35 17.34
N ALA A 224 -4.75 -3.26 16.14
CA ALA A 224 -5.38 -3.73 14.93
C ALA A 224 -5.69 -5.24 15.02
N TRP A 225 -4.75 -6.03 15.52
CA TRP A 225 -4.94 -7.46 15.74
C TRP A 225 -5.99 -7.75 16.80
N THR A 226 -6.01 -7.00 17.90
CA THR A 226 -7.02 -7.13 18.97
C THR A 226 -8.40 -6.74 18.44
N VAL A 227 -8.53 -5.60 17.75
CA VAL A 227 -9.76 -5.18 17.11
C VAL A 227 -10.23 -6.22 16.09
N TRP A 228 -9.31 -6.75 15.32
CA TRP A 228 -9.59 -7.76 14.32
C TRP A 228 -10.05 -9.10 14.93
N ARG A 229 -9.49 -9.54 16.06
CA ARG A 229 -10.00 -10.68 16.84
C ARG A 229 -11.36 -10.42 17.49
N LEU A 230 -11.64 -9.18 17.90
CA LEU A 230 -12.91 -8.80 18.49
C LEU A 230 -14.05 -8.73 17.48
N VAL A 231 -13.76 -8.25 16.25
CA VAL A 231 -14.77 -8.16 15.17
C VAL A 231 -15.38 -9.53 14.82
N PRO A 232 -14.64 -10.63 14.62
CA PRO A 232 -15.21 -11.92 14.30
C PRO A 232 -16.08 -12.51 15.43
N LEU A 233 -15.77 -12.25 16.69
CA LEU A 233 -16.55 -12.77 17.84
C LEU A 233 -17.87 -12.05 18.02
N ALA A 234 -17.88 -10.73 17.87
CA ALA A 234 -19.12 -9.96 17.89
C ALA A 234 -20.03 -10.35 16.72
N VAL A 235 -19.43 -10.81 15.62
CA VAL A 235 -20.11 -11.12 14.36
C VAL A 235 -20.41 -12.62 14.22
N ARG A 236 -19.62 -13.54 14.81
CA ARG A 236 -19.76 -15.01 14.71
C ARG A 236 -21.07 -15.57 15.26
N ARG A 237 -21.78 -14.87 16.13
CA ARG A 237 -22.89 -15.45 16.89
C ARG A 237 -24.30 -15.07 16.44
N THR A 238 -24.48 -14.12 15.53
CA THR A 238 -25.85 -13.59 15.28
C THR A 238 -26.26 -13.36 13.83
N THR A 239 -25.38 -13.44 12.82
CA THR A 239 -25.79 -13.18 11.43
C THR A 239 -24.93 -13.91 10.40
N GLU A 240 -25.49 -14.12 9.15
CA GLU A 240 -24.71 -14.54 7.95
C GLU A 240 -23.42 -13.71 7.74
N ALA A 241 -23.45 -12.45 8.13
CA ALA A 241 -22.30 -11.55 8.10
C ALA A 241 -21.17 -11.99 9.05
N GLY A 242 -21.49 -12.64 10.17
CA GLY A 242 -20.54 -13.22 11.11
C GLY A 242 -19.80 -14.41 10.59
N ALA A 243 -20.50 -15.23 9.87
CA ALA A 243 -19.89 -16.36 9.20
C ALA A 243 -18.90 -15.92 8.11
N VAL A 244 -19.23 -14.84 7.36
CA VAL A 244 -18.36 -14.27 6.33
C VAL A 244 -17.08 -13.65 6.92
N ALA A 245 -17.18 -12.90 8.01
CA ALA A 245 -15.99 -12.31 8.63
C ALA A 245 -15.11 -13.33 9.36
N ALA A 246 -15.71 -14.38 9.94
CA ALA A 246 -14.98 -15.51 10.52
C ALA A 246 -14.30 -16.34 9.44
N GLY A 247 -14.98 -16.60 8.32
CA GLY A 247 -14.40 -17.27 7.16
C GLY A 247 -13.20 -16.49 6.58
N ALA A 248 -13.32 -15.16 6.46
CA ALA A 248 -12.22 -14.33 5.97
C ALA A 248 -10.98 -14.37 6.89
N PHE A 249 -11.15 -14.63 8.18
CA PHE A 249 -10.02 -14.80 9.11
C PHE A 249 -9.36 -16.16 8.96
N ASP A 250 -10.16 -17.20 8.95
CA ASP A 250 -9.66 -18.56 8.76
C ASP A 250 -8.95 -18.65 7.39
N ASP A 251 -9.53 -18.04 6.35
CA ASP A 251 -8.92 -17.91 5.02
C ASP A 251 -7.58 -17.16 5.05
N PHE A 252 -7.47 -16.08 5.86
CA PHE A 252 -6.21 -15.34 5.97
C PHE A 252 -5.14 -16.12 6.72
N GLN A 253 -5.50 -16.87 7.76
CA GLN A 253 -4.58 -17.73 8.48
C GLN A 253 -4.10 -18.88 7.58
N ASP A 254 -5.01 -19.51 6.83
CA ASP A 254 -4.68 -20.54 5.86
C ASP A 254 -3.80 -20.01 4.72
N ALA A 255 -4.10 -18.79 4.24
CA ALA A 255 -3.25 -18.11 3.26
C ALA A 255 -1.84 -17.83 3.80
N ALA A 256 -1.70 -17.40 5.06
CA ALA A 256 -0.39 -17.17 5.67
C ALA A 256 0.42 -18.48 5.80
N ILE A 257 -0.23 -19.57 6.21
CA ILE A 257 0.39 -20.90 6.25
C ILE A 257 0.79 -21.37 4.85
N LEU A 258 -0.08 -21.16 3.85
CA LEU A 258 0.20 -21.49 2.46
C LEU A 258 1.41 -20.71 1.92
N VAL A 259 1.51 -19.40 2.21
CA VAL A 259 2.66 -18.57 1.82
C VAL A 259 3.95 -19.13 2.40
N LEU A 260 3.97 -19.49 3.68
CA LEU A 260 5.15 -20.06 4.34
C LEU A 260 5.52 -21.47 3.83
N ARG A 261 4.55 -22.22 3.32
CA ARG A 261 4.75 -23.59 2.77
C ARG A 261 5.03 -23.59 1.26
N THR A 262 4.92 -22.45 0.57
CA THR A 262 5.14 -22.35 -0.87
C THR A 262 6.39 -21.50 -1.13
N PRO A 263 7.56 -22.12 -1.40
CA PRO A 263 8.82 -21.39 -1.55
C PRO A 263 8.79 -20.25 -2.58
N THR A 264 8.04 -20.41 -3.68
CA THR A 264 7.87 -19.37 -4.69
C THR A 264 7.23 -18.11 -4.08
N LEU A 265 6.21 -18.27 -3.23
CA LEU A 265 5.55 -17.14 -2.58
C LEU A 265 6.48 -16.40 -1.60
N ILE A 266 7.31 -17.13 -0.85
CA ILE A 266 8.27 -16.51 0.08
C ILE A 266 9.20 -15.55 -0.69
N TRP A 267 9.78 -16.00 -1.80
CA TRP A 267 10.68 -15.16 -2.62
C TRP A 267 9.95 -13.99 -3.27
N ILE A 268 8.69 -14.19 -3.70
CA ILE A 268 7.87 -13.13 -4.28
C ILE A 268 7.46 -12.10 -3.23
N PHE A 269 7.11 -12.50 -2.02
CA PHE A 269 6.74 -11.58 -0.94
C PHE A 269 7.94 -10.74 -0.52
N LEU A 270 9.09 -11.37 -0.27
CA LEU A 270 10.32 -10.67 0.10
C LEU A 270 10.81 -9.73 -1.02
N GLY A 271 10.91 -10.26 -2.24
CA GLY A 271 11.33 -9.45 -3.39
C GLY A 271 10.32 -8.35 -3.71
N GLY A 272 9.00 -8.64 -3.59
CA GLY A 272 7.93 -7.67 -3.75
C GLY A 272 8.05 -6.49 -2.78
N ALA A 273 8.30 -6.74 -1.50
CA ALA A 273 8.53 -5.67 -0.52
C ALA A 273 9.75 -4.82 -0.85
N MET A 274 10.85 -5.44 -1.31
CA MET A 274 12.07 -4.72 -1.69
C MET A 274 11.87 -3.86 -2.94
N VAL A 275 11.14 -4.33 -3.92
CA VAL A 275 10.89 -3.56 -5.15
C VAL A 275 9.92 -2.42 -4.91
N THR A 276 8.88 -2.62 -4.07
CA THR A 276 7.97 -1.53 -3.68
C THR A 276 8.69 -0.48 -2.83
N PHE A 277 9.60 -0.90 -1.94
CA PHE A 277 10.51 0.01 -1.23
C PHE A 277 11.25 0.94 -2.21
N ALA A 278 11.87 0.38 -3.25
CA ALA A 278 12.64 1.15 -4.22
C ALA A 278 11.76 2.14 -5.01
N VAL A 279 10.59 1.69 -5.49
CA VAL A 279 9.67 2.52 -6.29
C VAL A 279 9.07 3.64 -5.47
N ASN A 280 8.49 3.31 -4.30
CA ASN A 280 7.79 4.31 -3.50
C ASN A 280 8.73 5.23 -2.72
N GLY A 281 9.92 4.75 -2.34
CA GLY A 281 10.97 5.60 -1.81
C GLY A 281 11.41 6.67 -2.82
N LEU A 282 11.55 6.29 -4.10
CA LEU A 282 11.86 7.24 -5.18
C LEU A 282 10.72 8.26 -5.35
N ILE A 283 9.45 7.82 -5.37
CA ILE A 283 8.30 8.72 -5.47
C ILE A 283 8.26 9.71 -4.30
N ALA A 284 8.46 9.24 -3.08
CA ALA A 284 8.36 10.05 -1.87
C ALA A 284 9.40 11.18 -1.82
N TRP A 285 10.63 10.88 -2.21
CA TRP A 285 11.75 11.81 -2.11
C TRP A 285 12.08 12.54 -3.40
N ALA A 286 11.50 12.17 -4.54
CA ALA A 286 11.79 12.76 -5.84
C ALA A 286 11.69 14.30 -5.85
N ALA A 287 10.63 14.85 -5.28
CA ALA A 287 10.42 16.31 -5.26
C ALA A 287 11.48 17.02 -4.40
N ALA A 288 11.78 16.50 -3.21
CA ALA A 288 12.81 17.04 -2.33
C ALA A 288 14.21 16.93 -2.95
N PHE A 289 14.49 15.79 -3.62
CA PHE A 289 15.74 15.57 -4.34
C PHE A 289 15.94 16.63 -5.45
N MET A 290 14.91 16.87 -6.26
CA MET A 290 14.98 17.84 -7.34
C MET A 290 15.12 19.27 -6.83
N GLU A 291 14.44 19.61 -5.73
CA GLU A 291 14.55 20.93 -5.12
C GLU A 291 15.94 21.15 -4.52
N ARG A 292 16.47 20.19 -3.73
CA ARG A 292 17.75 20.33 -3.04
C ARG A 292 18.96 20.26 -3.96
N ILE A 293 18.94 19.34 -4.93
CA ILE A 293 20.11 19.03 -5.74
C ILE A 293 20.14 19.85 -7.03
N HIS A 294 18.98 20.11 -7.61
CA HIS A 294 18.89 20.78 -8.91
C HIS A 294 18.24 22.16 -8.84
N GLY A 295 17.82 22.64 -7.67
CA GLY A 295 17.23 23.97 -7.49
C GLY A 295 15.89 24.17 -8.20
N LEU A 296 15.19 23.07 -8.55
CA LEU A 296 13.92 23.15 -9.27
C LEU A 296 12.75 23.35 -8.31
N SER A 297 11.80 24.19 -8.71
CA SER A 297 10.59 24.41 -7.94
C SER A 297 9.67 23.18 -7.94
N VAL A 298 8.88 22.99 -6.87
CA VAL A 298 7.96 21.87 -6.70
C VAL A 298 6.96 21.75 -7.85
N ALA A 299 6.49 22.89 -8.38
CA ALA A 299 5.55 22.90 -9.52
C ALA A 299 6.21 22.41 -10.81
N ARG A 300 7.46 22.80 -11.09
CA ARG A 300 8.22 22.29 -12.24
C ARG A 300 8.50 20.81 -12.13
N VAL A 301 8.85 20.36 -10.93
CA VAL A 301 9.06 18.93 -10.65
C VAL A 301 7.77 18.14 -10.89
N GLY A 302 6.64 18.60 -10.35
CA GLY A 302 5.34 17.92 -10.54
C GLY A 302 4.93 17.80 -12.01
N GLY A 303 5.08 18.88 -12.79
CA GLY A 303 4.74 18.87 -14.21
C GLY A 303 5.69 18.02 -15.08
N GLN A 304 7.00 18.23 -14.94
CA GLN A 304 7.99 17.54 -15.80
C GLN A 304 8.27 16.11 -15.32
N PHE A 305 8.53 15.91 -14.03
CA PHE A 305 8.79 14.60 -13.47
C PHE A 305 7.58 13.68 -13.58
N GLY A 306 6.38 14.18 -13.22
CA GLY A 306 5.15 13.41 -13.27
C GLY A 306 4.84 12.87 -14.64
N LEU A 307 5.03 13.68 -15.71
CA LEU A 307 4.77 13.25 -17.09
C LEU A 307 5.75 12.17 -17.54
N TRP A 308 7.05 12.32 -17.29
CA TRP A 308 8.05 11.33 -17.66
C TRP A 308 7.86 10.01 -16.91
N ALA A 309 7.60 10.09 -15.59
CA ALA A 309 7.34 8.93 -14.76
C ALA A 309 6.05 8.19 -15.17
N LEU A 310 4.95 8.94 -15.44
CA LEU A 310 3.69 8.38 -15.89
C LEU A 310 3.85 7.69 -17.26
N THR A 311 4.49 8.35 -18.21
CA THR A 311 4.70 7.80 -19.56
C THR A 311 5.57 6.53 -19.49
N GLY A 312 6.68 6.58 -18.76
CA GLY A 312 7.55 5.44 -18.54
C GLY A 312 6.82 4.30 -17.84
N GLY A 313 6.07 4.60 -16.78
CA GLY A 313 5.32 3.62 -16.01
C GLY A 313 4.24 2.91 -16.81
N VAL A 314 3.42 3.65 -17.55
CA VAL A 314 2.37 3.07 -18.41
C VAL A 314 2.98 2.23 -19.53
N ALA A 315 3.97 2.77 -20.25
CA ALA A 315 4.65 2.03 -21.31
C ALA A 315 5.33 0.76 -20.78
N GLY A 316 6.01 0.87 -19.64
CA GLY A 316 6.68 -0.25 -18.99
C GLY A 316 5.73 -1.35 -18.54
N ALA A 317 4.61 -1.00 -17.92
CA ALA A 317 3.60 -1.97 -17.49
C ALA A 317 2.99 -2.73 -18.69
N LEU A 318 2.70 -2.03 -19.79
CA LEU A 318 2.16 -2.63 -21.01
C LEU A 318 3.18 -3.55 -21.72
N VAL A 319 4.42 -3.07 -21.88
CA VAL A 319 5.48 -3.84 -22.55
C VAL A 319 5.91 -5.01 -21.67
N GLY A 320 6.14 -4.77 -20.37
CA GLY A 320 6.52 -5.79 -19.41
C GLY A 320 5.46 -6.89 -19.28
N GLY A 321 4.18 -6.54 -19.20
CA GLY A 321 3.09 -7.50 -19.18
C GLY A 321 3.05 -8.39 -20.43
N ARG A 322 3.10 -7.79 -21.64
CA ARG A 322 3.15 -8.55 -22.90
C ARG A 322 4.38 -9.42 -23.03
N MET A 323 5.54 -8.92 -22.61
CA MET A 323 6.78 -9.68 -22.64
C MET A 323 6.73 -10.87 -21.68
N ALA A 324 6.23 -10.65 -20.47
CA ALA A 324 6.05 -11.69 -19.47
C ALA A 324 5.15 -12.81 -19.97
N ASP A 325 3.99 -12.47 -20.57
CA ASP A 325 3.05 -13.47 -21.08
C ASP A 325 3.61 -14.24 -22.29
N ARG A 326 4.35 -13.58 -23.21
CA ARG A 326 5.03 -14.26 -24.32
C ARG A 326 6.13 -15.21 -23.84
N LEU A 327 6.89 -14.80 -22.84
CA LEU A 327 7.92 -15.66 -22.24
C LEU A 327 7.29 -16.82 -21.46
N GLN A 328 6.17 -16.58 -20.76
CA GLN A 328 5.44 -17.59 -20.01
C GLN A 328 4.88 -18.70 -20.91
N GLN A 329 4.45 -18.36 -22.14
CA GLN A 329 4.01 -19.36 -23.13
C GLN A 329 5.14 -20.30 -23.57
N ARG A 330 6.38 -19.81 -23.59
CA ARG A 330 7.56 -20.61 -23.96
C ARG A 330 8.19 -21.33 -22.79
N TRP A 331 8.09 -20.76 -21.59
CA TRP A 331 8.74 -21.25 -20.39
C TRP A 331 8.03 -20.79 -19.12
N ARG A 332 7.73 -21.74 -18.22
CA ARG A 332 6.93 -21.49 -17.00
C ARG A 332 7.51 -20.47 -16.01
N GLY A 333 8.73 -20.00 -16.19
CA GLY A 333 9.38 -18.94 -15.41
C GLY A 333 9.32 -17.56 -16.05
N GLY A 334 8.67 -17.39 -17.20
CA GLY A 334 8.71 -16.16 -17.98
C GLY A 334 8.23 -14.91 -17.22
N ARG A 335 7.18 -15.03 -16.43
CA ARG A 335 6.63 -13.92 -15.60
C ARG A 335 7.61 -13.53 -14.48
N VAL A 336 8.19 -14.50 -13.79
CA VAL A 336 9.20 -14.28 -12.74
C VAL A 336 10.45 -13.62 -13.33
N LEU A 337 10.93 -14.13 -14.47
CA LEU A 337 12.10 -13.57 -15.16
C LEU A 337 11.87 -12.10 -15.53
N THR A 338 10.72 -11.78 -16.13
CA THR A 338 10.41 -10.40 -16.54
C THR A 338 10.36 -9.47 -15.33
N SER A 339 9.68 -9.89 -14.25
CA SER A 339 9.57 -9.08 -13.03
C SER A 339 10.94 -8.79 -12.41
N GLY A 340 11.77 -9.80 -12.22
CA GLY A 340 13.10 -9.64 -11.62
C GLY A 340 14.06 -8.87 -12.55
N ALA A 341 14.05 -9.16 -13.87
CA ALA A 341 14.89 -8.49 -14.84
C ALA A 341 14.63 -6.99 -14.93
N GLY A 342 13.36 -6.55 -14.79
CA GLY A 342 13.02 -5.14 -14.77
C GLY A 342 13.79 -4.36 -13.70
N PHE A 343 13.91 -4.92 -12.49
CA PHE A 343 14.68 -4.29 -11.41
C PHE A 343 16.18 -4.43 -11.55
N VAL A 344 16.67 -5.58 -12.01
CA VAL A 344 18.11 -5.80 -12.26
C VAL A 344 18.64 -4.83 -13.32
N LEU A 345 17.89 -4.63 -14.40
CA LEU A 345 18.23 -3.68 -15.47
C LEU A 345 17.92 -2.21 -15.07
N GLY A 346 16.87 -1.99 -14.30
CA GLY A 346 16.45 -0.66 -13.90
C GLY A 346 17.28 -0.05 -12.77
N ALA A 347 17.88 -0.87 -11.90
CA ALA A 347 18.68 -0.38 -10.79
C ALA A 347 19.89 0.47 -11.23
N PRO A 348 20.73 0.07 -12.21
CA PRO A 348 21.81 0.93 -12.69
C PRO A 348 21.27 2.21 -13.36
N VAL A 349 20.11 2.16 -14.03
CA VAL A 349 19.48 3.35 -14.62
C VAL A 349 18.99 4.30 -13.53
N CYS A 350 18.40 3.76 -12.46
CA CYS A 350 18.01 4.55 -11.29
C CYS A 350 19.23 5.16 -10.58
N ALA A 351 20.33 4.42 -10.46
CA ALA A 351 21.56 4.97 -9.91
C ALA A 351 22.11 6.09 -10.79
N ALA A 352 22.11 5.92 -12.10
CA ALA A 352 22.51 6.97 -13.06
C ALA A 352 21.60 8.20 -12.94
N LEU A 353 20.27 8.01 -12.77
CA LEU A 353 19.32 9.11 -12.53
C LEU A 353 19.69 9.95 -11.30
N LEU A 354 20.08 9.29 -10.21
CA LEU A 354 20.43 9.97 -8.96
C LEU A 354 21.82 10.65 -9.01
N LEU A 355 22.72 10.15 -9.86
CA LEU A 355 24.08 10.66 -9.99
C LEU A 355 24.22 11.75 -11.09
N VAL A 356 23.27 11.82 -12.02
CA VAL A 356 23.34 12.80 -13.13
C VAL A 356 23.26 14.22 -12.61
N HIS A 357 24.08 15.11 -13.18
CA HIS A 357 24.09 16.53 -12.87
C HIS A 357 23.40 17.36 -13.97
N ASP A 358 23.45 16.91 -15.22
CA ASP A 358 22.82 17.59 -16.33
C ASP A 358 21.34 17.25 -16.44
N LEU A 359 20.49 18.26 -16.24
CA LEU A 359 19.03 18.16 -16.30
C LEU A 359 18.50 17.64 -17.66
N ARG A 360 19.28 17.71 -18.74
CA ARG A 360 18.86 17.21 -20.06
C ARG A 360 18.65 15.69 -20.04
N TRP A 361 19.44 14.97 -19.26
CA TRP A 361 19.35 13.51 -19.13
C TRP A 361 18.33 13.05 -18.09
N PHE A 362 17.88 13.98 -17.24
CA PHE A 362 17.01 13.66 -16.13
C PHE A 362 15.66 13.06 -16.59
N GLY A 363 14.98 13.70 -17.54
CA GLY A 363 13.72 13.21 -18.09
C GLY A 363 13.83 11.82 -18.73
N PRO A 364 14.78 11.59 -19.68
CA PRO A 364 15.02 10.26 -20.26
C PRO A 364 15.35 9.18 -19.23
N LEU A 365 16.15 9.51 -18.21
CA LEU A 365 16.51 8.54 -17.14
C LEU A 365 15.33 8.23 -16.22
N ILE A 366 14.46 9.21 -15.89
CA ILE A 366 13.21 8.95 -15.18
C ILE A 366 12.33 8.01 -15.98
N LEU A 367 12.08 8.33 -17.27
CA LEU A 367 11.28 7.49 -18.15
C LEU A 367 11.81 6.06 -18.18
N ALA A 368 13.11 5.89 -18.40
CA ALA A 368 13.75 4.58 -18.46
C ALA A 368 13.67 3.84 -17.12
N THR A 369 13.86 4.53 -15.99
CA THR A 369 13.74 3.94 -14.65
C THR A 369 12.33 3.42 -14.41
N TYR A 370 11.30 4.26 -14.62
CA TYR A 370 9.93 3.84 -14.41
C TYR A 370 9.46 2.81 -15.44
N PHE A 371 9.94 2.89 -16.69
CA PHE A 371 9.68 1.88 -17.70
C PHE A 371 10.14 0.49 -17.25
N LEU A 372 11.35 0.37 -16.73
CA LEU A 372 11.89 -0.90 -16.27
C LEU A 372 11.29 -1.33 -14.93
N TYR A 373 11.13 -0.41 -13.99
CA TYR A 373 10.62 -0.69 -12.65
C TYR A 373 9.15 -1.14 -12.63
N THR A 374 8.35 -0.82 -13.64
CA THR A 374 6.95 -1.23 -13.70
C THR A 374 6.69 -2.58 -14.36
N TRP A 375 7.73 -3.27 -14.85
CA TRP A 375 7.59 -4.61 -15.44
C TRP A 375 7.05 -5.68 -14.49
N TYR A 376 7.06 -5.45 -13.19
CA TYR A 376 6.61 -6.41 -12.18
C TYR A 376 5.10 -6.35 -11.89
N ASN A 377 4.43 -5.20 -12.09
CA ASN A 377 3.10 -4.93 -11.57
C ASN A 377 2.05 -6.01 -11.91
N GLY A 378 1.91 -6.37 -13.19
CA GLY A 378 0.99 -7.41 -13.62
C GLY A 378 1.56 -8.82 -13.46
N PRO A 379 2.77 -9.07 -13.97
CA PRO A 379 3.36 -10.41 -13.95
C PRO A 379 3.54 -11.00 -12.56
N LEU A 380 3.91 -10.22 -11.55
CA LEU A 380 4.10 -10.72 -10.19
C LEU A 380 2.78 -11.21 -9.56
N ALA A 381 1.70 -10.43 -9.74
CA ALA A 381 0.36 -10.84 -9.33
C ALA A 381 -0.08 -12.13 -10.05
N ALA A 382 0.20 -12.23 -11.35
CA ALA A 382 -0.13 -13.43 -12.12
C ALA A 382 0.64 -14.67 -11.64
N VAL A 383 1.92 -14.55 -11.23
CA VAL A 383 2.67 -15.66 -10.65
C VAL A 383 2.04 -16.11 -9.33
N ILE A 384 1.60 -15.18 -8.47
CA ILE A 384 0.90 -15.53 -7.23
C ILE A 384 -0.35 -16.36 -7.55
N LEU A 385 -1.15 -15.93 -8.53
CA LEU A 385 -2.36 -16.66 -8.95
C LEU A 385 -2.04 -18.04 -9.56
N ASP A 386 -0.90 -18.20 -10.23
CA ASP A 386 -0.48 -19.46 -10.85
C ASP A 386 -0.06 -20.53 -9.81
N VAL A 387 0.40 -20.12 -8.61
CA VAL A 387 0.93 -21.02 -7.57
C VAL A 387 0.01 -21.19 -6.37
N VAL A 388 -1.21 -20.65 -6.46
CA VAL A 388 -2.21 -20.66 -5.37
C VAL A 388 -3.53 -21.24 -5.87
N PRO A 389 -4.18 -22.15 -5.09
CA PRO A 389 -5.51 -22.66 -5.44
C PRO A 389 -6.55 -21.55 -5.60
N PRO A 390 -7.52 -21.67 -6.55
CA PRO A 390 -8.51 -20.64 -6.85
C PRO A 390 -9.27 -20.11 -5.63
N ALA A 391 -9.58 -20.98 -4.66
CA ALA A 391 -10.37 -20.63 -3.48
C ALA A 391 -9.72 -19.54 -2.58
N VAL A 392 -8.37 -19.45 -2.56
CA VAL A 392 -7.65 -18.53 -1.67
C VAL A 392 -6.79 -17.49 -2.42
N GLN A 393 -6.91 -17.41 -3.75
CA GLN A 393 -6.14 -16.49 -4.58
C GLN A 393 -6.30 -15.02 -4.16
N ALA A 394 -7.52 -14.58 -3.91
CA ALA A 394 -7.82 -13.20 -3.53
C ALA A 394 -7.18 -12.86 -2.17
N THR A 395 -7.24 -13.79 -1.22
CA THR A 395 -6.68 -13.63 0.13
C THR A 395 -5.15 -13.56 0.10
N VAL A 396 -4.49 -14.43 -0.66
CA VAL A 396 -3.03 -14.44 -0.80
C VAL A 396 -2.55 -13.17 -1.54
N LEU A 397 -3.27 -12.73 -2.57
CA LEU A 397 -2.94 -11.48 -3.26
C LEU A 397 -3.11 -10.26 -2.34
N GLY A 398 -4.18 -10.23 -1.54
CA GLY A 398 -4.39 -9.20 -0.53
C GLY A 398 -3.29 -9.20 0.55
N ALA A 399 -2.88 -10.39 1.02
CA ALA A 399 -1.77 -10.53 1.95
C ALA A 399 -0.43 -10.04 1.34
N PHE A 400 -0.19 -10.32 0.05
CA PHE A 400 0.97 -9.80 -0.66
C PHE A 400 0.99 -8.27 -0.72
N VAL A 401 -0.14 -7.64 -1.06
CA VAL A 401 -0.26 -6.19 -1.09
C VAL A 401 -0.02 -5.59 0.30
N LEU A 402 -0.66 -6.14 1.33
CA LEU A 402 -0.47 -5.71 2.72
C LEU A 402 0.99 -5.82 3.15
N PHE A 403 1.62 -6.97 2.91
CA PHE A 403 3.03 -7.19 3.26
C PHE A 403 3.96 -6.23 2.52
N SER A 404 3.76 -6.04 1.21
CA SER A 404 4.57 -5.15 0.38
C SER A 404 4.44 -3.69 0.84
N HIS A 405 3.24 -3.25 1.22
CA HIS A 405 3.05 -1.90 1.75
C HIS A 405 3.69 -1.71 3.13
N LEU A 406 3.56 -2.67 4.04
CA LEU A 406 4.12 -2.54 5.39
C LEU A 406 5.64 -2.73 5.42
N ALA A 407 6.16 -3.77 4.75
CA ALA A 407 7.59 -4.11 4.76
C ALA A 407 8.41 -3.37 3.69
N GLY A 408 7.75 -2.80 2.68
CA GLY A 408 8.40 -2.03 1.61
C GLY A 408 8.09 -0.54 1.71
N ASP A 409 6.93 -0.14 1.22
CA ASP A 409 6.55 1.27 1.03
C ASP A 409 6.63 2.10 2.31
N ALA A 410 6.17 1.55 3.44
CA ALA A 410 6.11 2.27 4.70
C ALA A 410 7.50 2.46 5.33
N LEU A 411 8.47 1.60 5.03
CA LEU A 411 9.81 1.70 5.57
C LEU A 411 10.73 2.61 4.73
N ALA A 412 10.47 2.76 3.44
CA ALA A 412 11.35 3.48 2.54
C ALA A 412 11.50 4.97 2.90
N PRO A 413 10.44 5.78 3.08
CA PRO A 413 10.59 7.20 3.33
C PRO A 413 11.34 7.53 4.62
N PRO A 414 11.04 6.94 5.80
CA PRO A 414 11.76 7.27 7.03
C PRO A 414 13.20 6.76 7.03
N LEU A 415 13.48 5.61 6.39
CA LEU A 415 14.85 5.10 6.33
C LEU A 415 15.74 5.98 5.45
N ILE A 416 15.24 6.42 4.29
CA ILE A 416 15.94 7.39 3.44
C ILE A 416 16.16 8.72 4.19
N GLY A 417 15.12 9.22 4.86
CA GLY A 417 15.22 10.44 5.65
C GLY A 417 16.25 10.33 6.77
N TYR A 418 16.25 9.20 7.49
CA TYR A 418 17.25 8.95 8.53
C TYR A 418 18.68 8.91 7.98
N LEU A 419 18.89 8.23 6.86
CA LEU A 419 20.20 8.19 6.20
C LEU A 419 20.61 9.58 5.69
N SER A 420 19.66 10.37 5.17
CA SER A 420 19.90 11.76 4.77
C SER A 420 20.34 12.63 5.96
N ASP A 421 19.68 12.52 7.11
CA ASP A 421 20.06 13.23 8.33
C ASP A 421 21.46 12.80 8.84
N ARG A 422 21.80 11.50 8.68
CA ARG A 422 23.10 10.97 9.13
C ARG A 422 24.26 11.33 8.19
N THR A 423 24.03 11.29 6.90
CA THR A 423 25.07 11.56 5.88
C THR A 423 25.20 13.02 5.54
N GLY A 424 24.20 13.85 5.91
CA GLY A 424 24.08 15.23 5.48
C GLY A 424 23.76 15.40 3.98
N ASP A 425 23.55 14.30 3.26
CA ASP A 425 23.33 14.31 1.80
C ASP A 425 22.20 13.37 1.39
N LEU A 426 21.12 13.97 0.87
CA LEU A 426 19.95 13.22 0.38
C LEU A 426 20.28 12.33 -0.82
N ARG A 427 21.21 12.74 -1.69
CA ARG A 427 21.64 11.96 -2.86
C ARG A 427 22.23 10.63 -2.41
N THR A 428 23.16 10.66 -1.48
CA THR A 428 23.79 9.46 -0.91
C THR A 428 22.76 8.55 -0.26
N ALA A 429 21.82 9.11 0.50
CA ALA A 429 20.74 8.34 1.12
C ALA A 429 19.84 7.65 0.07
N MET A 430 19.50 8.35 -1.02
CA MET A 430 18.65 7.80 -2.07
C MET A 430 19.33 6.71 -2.91
N LEU A 431 20.65 6.58 -2.91
CA LEU A 431 21.35 5.45 -3.56
C LEU A 431 21.04 4.09 -2.92
N LEU A 432 20.46 4.07 -1.72
CA LEU A 432 19.88 2.86 -1.15
C LEU A 432 18.75 2.28 -2.03
N LEU A 433 17.99 3.13 -2.73
CA LEU A 433 16.83 2.70 -3.54
C LEU A 433 17.22 1.77 -4.68
N PRO A 434 18.16 2.12 -5.59
CA PRO A 434 18.61 1.20 -6.61
C PRO A 434 19.30 -0.05 -6.04
N ALA A 435 20.01 0.05 -4.91
CA ALA A 435 20.64 -1.10 -4.26
C ALA A 435 19.58 -2.11 -3.76
N VAL A 436 18.56 -1.63 -3.04
CA VAL A 436 17.45 -2.47 -2.56
C VAL A 436 16.63 -2.98 -3.74
N GLY A 437 16.37 -2.17 -4.77
CA GLY A 437 15.68 -2.59 -5.98
C GLY A 437 16.42 -3.72 -6.72
N LEU A 438 17.74 -3.62 -6.86
CA LEU A 438 18.59 -4.68 -7.43
C LEU A 438 18.47 -5.97 -6.63
N LEU A 439 18.64 -5.89 -5.31
CA LEU A 439 18.50 -7.05 -4.43
C LEU A 439 17.10 -7.66 -4.52
N GLY A 440 16.06 -6.83 -4.55
CA GLY A 440 14.67 -7.28 -4.73
C GLY A 440 14.46 -8.00 -6.05
N GLY A 441 14.99 -7.47 -7.15
CA GLY A 441 14.99 -8.13 -8.45
C GLY A 441 15.69 -9.49 -8.42
N LEU A 442 16.87 -9.58 -7.79
CA LEU A 442 17.61 -10.84 -7.62
C LEU A 442 16.85 -11.84 -6.75
N VAL A 443 16.22 -11.38 -5.65
CA VAL A 443 15.38 -12.23 -4.77
C VAL A 443 14.20 -12.80 -5.55
N ILE A 444 13.51 -11.97 -6.37
CA ILE A 444 12.44 -12.45 -7.26
C ILE A 444 12.98 -13.54 -8.20
N LEU A 445 14.16 -13.36 -8.77
CA LEU A 445 14.76 -14.35 -9.70
C LEU A 445 15.06 -15.70 -9.03
N ILE A 446 15.27 -15.75 -7.71
CA ILE A 446 15.42 -17.03 -6.98
C ILE A 446 14.14 -17.90 -7.12
N ALA A 447 12.97 -17.27 -7.23
CA ALA A 447 11.71 -17.99 -7.44
C ALA A 447 11.68 -18.80 -8.75
N LEU A 448 12.57 -18.52 -9.72
CA LEU A 448 12.73 -19.33 -10.94
C LEU A 448 13.05 -20.81 -10.62
N ARG A 449 13.73 -21.06 -9.49
CA ARG A 449 14.09 -22.42 -9.06
C ARG A 449 12.89 -23.22 -8.55
N THR A 450 11.83 -22.55 -8.13
CA THR A 450 10.71 -23.18 -7.42
C THR A 450 9.39 -23.11 -8.18
N VAL A 451 9.16 -22.05 -8.99
CA VAL A 451 7.89 -21.75 -9.63
C VAL A 451 7.32 -22.91 -10.47
N ALA A 452 8.17 -23.59 -11.24
CA ALA A 452 7.70 -24.70 -12.10
C ALA A 452 7.19 -25.91 -11.28
N ARG A 453 7.76 -26.14 -10.11
CA ARG A 453 7.32 -27.19 -9.18
C ARG A 453 6.01 -26.82 -8.50
N ASP A 454 5.93 -25.58 -8.00
CA ASP A 454 4.79 -25.11 -7.22
C ASP A 454 3.53 -24.97 -8.11
N VAL A 455 3.68 -24.51 -9.37
CA VAL A 455 2.59 -24.53 -10.39
C VAL A 455 2.08 -25.95 -10.64
N ARG A 456 2.98 -26.94 -10.82
CA ARG A 456 2.56 -28.35 -11.03
C ARG A 456 1.76 -28.89 -9.85
N ARG A 457 2.15 -28.53 -8.63
CA ARG A 457 1.46 -28.95 -7.40
C ARG A 457 0.00 -28.46 -7.38
N VAL A 458 -0.26 -27.22 -7.76
CA VAL A 458 -1.63 -26.69 -7.81
C VAL A 458 -2.44 -27.38 -8.91
N THR A 459 -1.87 -27.53 -10.11
CA THR A 459 -2.56 -28.21 -11.22
C THR A 459 -2.94 -29.66 -10.89
N SER A 460 -2.10 -30.40 -10.14
CA SER A 460 -2.43 -31.77 -9.73
C SER A 460 -3.57 -31.84 -8.70
N LEU A 461 -3.70 -30.86 -7.83
CA LEU A 461 -4.80 -30.78 -6.87
C LEU A 461 -6.14 -30.49 -7.57
N ASP A 462 -6.17 -29.60 -8.57
CA ASP A 462 -7.38 -29.29 -9.33
C ASP A 462 -7.90 -30.51 -10.12
N ILE A 463 -7.03 -31.35 -10.68
CA ILE A 463 -7.41 -32.57 -11.41
C ILE A 463 -8.05 -33.60 -10.47
N HIS A 464 -7.55 -33.75 -9.25
CA HIS A 464 -8.12 -34.69 -8.26
C HIS A 464 -9.50 -34.25 -7.78
N VAL A 465 -9.73 -32.95 -7.60
CA VAL A 465 -11.03 -32.41 -7.16
C VAL A 465 -12.08 -32.53 -8.28
N SER A 466 -11.71 -32.24 -9.54
CA SER A 466 -12.63 -32.37 -10.68
C SER A 466 -12.96 -33.83 -11.03
N GLY A 467 -12.02 -34.77 -10.88
CA GLY A 467 -12.25 -36.20 -11.14
C GLY A 467 -13.11 -36.89 -10.08
N GLN A 468 -13.17 -36.37 -8.85
CA GLN A 468 -14.09 -36.89 -7.83
C GLN A 468 -15.53 -36.43 -8.04
N GLY A 469 -15.74 -35.21 -8.57
CA GLY A 469 -17.08 -34.70 -8.87
C GLY A 469 -17.76 -35.39 -10.07
N GLU A 470 -16.98 -35.95 -11.01
CA GLU A 470 -17.52 -36.75 -12.14
C GLU A 470 -17.79 -38.22 -11.77
N ALA A 471 -17.21 -38.74 -10.68
CA ALA A 471 -17.43 -40.08 -10.20
C ALA A 471 -18.66 -40.19 -9.26
N GLU A 472 -19.15 -39.07 -8.74
CA GLU A 472 -20.34 -38.98 -7.88
C GLU A 472 -21.62 -38.51 -8.60
N SER A 473 -21.53 -38.14 -9.90
CA SER A 473 -22.66 -37.76 -10.75
C SER A 473 -23.05 -38.91 -11.69
#